data_fda495c8421acd64a6fd2d490b84193b
#
_entry.id   fda495c8421acd64a6fd2d490b84193b
#
_cell.length_a   1.000
_cell.length_b   1.000
_cell.length_c   1.000
_cell.angle_alpha   90.00
_cell.angle_beta   90.00
_cell.angle_gamma   90.00
#
_symmetry.space_group_name_H-M   'P 1'
#
loop_
_entity.id
_entity.type
_entity.pdbx_description
1 polymer ?
#
loop_
_entity_poly.entity_id
_entity_poly.type
_entity_poly.pdbx_seq_one_letter_code
_entity_poly.pdbx_strand_id
1 'polypeptide(L)'
;MQQTQSPVQQRKRNLQDSLLAKLRRSRMGATVFLVNGFQIRGEIRGFDPFVVVIYSDEKQQMVYKHAISTVVPERPLSWEEDPD
;
A
#
# COMPACT_ATOMS: atom_id res chain seq x y z
N MET A 1 18.57 -14.24 -13.69
CA MET A 1 18.40 -13.76 -13.68
C MET A 1 18.21 -13.04 -13.60
N GLN A 2 18.12 -12.75 -13.37
CA GLN A 2 17.94 -11.96 -13.24
C GLN A 2 17.54 -11.20 -13.47
N GLN A 3 17.43 -10.91 -13.52
CA GLN A 3 17.14 -10.21 -13.71
C GLN A 3 16.60 -9.62 -14.03
N THR A 4 16.49 -9.90 -14.00
CA THR A 4 15.90 -9.30 -14.56
C THR A 4 15.25 -8.25 -14.40
N GLN A 5 15.39 -7.78 -13.59
CA GLN A 5 14.81 -6.66 -13.37
C GLN A 5 15.24 -5.72 -14.30
N SER A 6 14.51 -5.27 -15.19
CA SER A 6 14.97 -4.33 -16.11
C SER A 6 14.96 -2.97 -15.49
N PRO A 7 15.82 -2.11 -15.90
CA PRO A 7 15.81 -0.76 -15.37
C PRO A 7 14.52 -0.02 -15.68
N VAL A 8 13.86 -0.37 -16.75
CA VAL A 8 12.61 0.26 -17.06
C VAL A 8 11.58 -0.02 -16.00
N GLN A 9 11.57 -1.24 -15.51
CA GLN A 9 10.66 -1.55 -14.48
C GLN A 9 10.96 -0.83 -13.23
N GLN A 10 12.21 -0.58 -12.94
CA GLN A 10 12.53 0.13 -11.74
C GLN A 10 12.15 1.56 -11.82
N ARG A 11 12.15 2.14 -13.02
CA ARG A 11 11.76 3.51 -13.13
C ARG A 11 10.26 3.65 -13.10
N LYS A 12 9.52 2.60 -13.42
CA LYS A 12 8.09 2.69 -13.34
C LYS A 12 7.64 2.68 -11.93
N ARG A 13 6.61 3.43 -11.69
CA ARG A 13 6.06 3.46 -10.39
C ARG A 13 5.46 2.13 -10.07
N ASN A 14 5.72 1.64 -8.90
CA ASN A 14 5.10 0.45 -8.38
C ASN A 14 3.69 0.82 -7.99
N LEU A 15 2.69 0.17 -8.56
CA LEU A 15 1.31 0.53 -8.30
C LEU A 15 0.92 0.39 -6.85
N GLN A 16 1.42 -0.63 -6.19
CA GLN A 16 1.11 -0.81 -4.79
C GLN A 16 1.62 0.37 -3.98
N ASP A 17 2.85 0.77 -4.23
CA ASP A 17 3.42 1.88 -3.48
C ASP A 17 2.76 3.20 -3.85
N SER A 18 2.33 3.35 -5.10
CA SER A 18 1.59 4.54 -5.47
C SER A 18 0.29 4.64 -4.71
N LEU A 19 -0.41 3.53 -4.59
CA LEU A 19 -1.65 3.51 -3.84
C LEU A 19 -1.40 3.84 -2.38
N LEU A 20 -0.39 3.21 -1.80
CA LEU A 20 -0.08 3.44 -0.40
C LEU A 20 0.30 4.90 -0.15
N ALA A 21 1.05 5.49 -1.07
CA ALA A 21 1.44 6.88 -0.92
C ALA A 21 0.24 7.81 -0.99
N LYS A 22 -0.69 7.53 -1.89
CA LYS A 22 -1.88 8.35 -1.98
C LYS A 22 -2.74 8.21 -0.75
N LEU A 23 -2.87 7.01 -0.23
CA LEU A 23 -3.64 6.81 0.98
C LEU A 23 -3.01 7.54 2.16
N ARG A 24 -1.68 7.51 2.25
CA ARG A 24 -1.03 8.19 3.35
C ARG A 24 -1.22 9.70 3.26
N ARG A 25 -1.08 10.26 2.06
CA ARG A 25 -1.21 11.70 1.91
C ARG A 25 -2.62 12.17 2.15
N SER A 26 -3.60 11.41 1.70
CA SER A 26 -4.99 11.83 1.82
C SER A 26 -5.59 11.50 3.15
N ARG A 27 -4.91 10.67 3.94
CA ARG A 27 -5.44 10.23 5.21
C ARG A 27 -6.77 9.52 5.05
N MET A 28 -6.96 8.92 3.92
CA MET A 28 -8.16 8.17 3.66
C MET A 28 -8.05 6.80 4.30
N GLY A 29 -9.13 6.33 4.87
CA GLY A 29 -9.14 5.00 5.44
C GLY A 29 -9.10 3.95 4.36
N ALA A 30 -8.68 2.77 4.71
CA ALA A 30 -8.63 1.66 3.79
C ALA A 30 -8.79 0.36 4.56
N THR A 31 -9.23 -0.66 3.86
CA THR A 31 -9.29 -1.99 4.43
C THR A 31 -8.19 -2.80 3.78
N VAL A 32 -7.35 -3.40 4.61
CA VAL A 32 -6.24 -4.21 4.15
C VAL A 32 -6.59 -5.66 4.44
N PHE A 33 -6.67 -6.46 3.38
CA PHE A 33 -6.99 -7.88 3.52
C PHE A 33 -5.69 -8.65 3.50
N LEU A 34 -5.55 -9.56 4.44
CA LEU A 34 -4.34 -10.37 4.55
C LEU A 34 -4.57 -11.72 3.92
N VAL A 35 -3.48 -12.37 3.55
CA VAL A 35 -3.58 -13.67 2.89
C VAL A 35 -4.20 -14.73 3.78
N ASN A 36 -4.16 -14.55 5.10
CA ASN A 36 -4.79 -15.51 5.99
C ASN A 36 -6.27 -15.21 6.22
N GLY A 37 -6.83 -14.23 5.53
CA GLY A 37 -8.24 -13.93 5.65
C GLY A 37 -8.61 -12.85 6.63
N PHE A 38 -7.67 -12.40 7.44
CA PHE A 38 -7.94 -11.31 8.35
C PHE A 38 -7.98 -10.01 7.59
N GLN A 39 -8.65 -9.03 8.17
CA GLN A 39 -8.65 -7.70 7.57
C GLN A 39 -8.41 -6.66 8.64
N ILE A 40 -7.75 -5.59 8.25
CA ILE A 40 -7.44 -4.49 9.12
C ILE A 40 -7.96 -3.22 8.44
N ARG A 41 -8.74 -2.43 9.18
CA ARG A 41 -9.28 -1.21 8.65
C ARG A 41 -8.64 -0.06 9.34
N GLY A 42 -8.08 0.86 8.61
CA GLY A 42 -7.43 2.00 9.24
C GLY A 42 -6.76 2.88 8.21
N GLU A 43 -5.87 3.73 8.69
CA GLU A 43 -5.14 4.66 7.83
C GLU A 43 -3.72 4.20 7.64
N ILE A 44 -3.22 4.38 6.44
CA ILE A 44 -1.82 4.05 6.16
C ILE A 44 -0.98 5.21 6.67
N ARG A 45 -0.08 4.94 7.59
CA ARG A 45 0.74 5.98 8.17
C ARG A 45 2.16 5.94 7.65
N GLY A 46 2.58 4.85 7.07
CA GLY A 46 3.91 4.77 6.51
C GLY A 46 4.11 3.44 5.84
N PHE A 47 5.17 3.33 5.06
CA PHE A 47 5.50 2.06 4.44
C PHE A 47 6.92 2.13 3.89
N ASP A 48 7.50 0.98 3.70
CA ASP A 48 8.80 0.89 3.06
C ASP A 48 8.73 -0.32 2.12
N PRO A 49 9.84 -0.79 1.56
CA PRO A 49 9.74 -1.91 0.61
C PRO A 49 9.16 -3.18 1.18
N PHE A 50 9.16 -3.34 2.50
CA PHE A 50 8.75 -4.62 3.09
C PHE A 50 7.54 -4.55 3.98
N VAL A 51 7.25 -3.40 4.56
CA VAL A 51 6.18 -3.33 5.55
C VAL A 51 5.30 -2.12 5.33
N VAL A 52 4.11 -2.17 5.92
CA VAL A 52 3.16 -1.08 5.92
C VAL A 52 2.72 -0.86 7.36
N VAL A 53 2.68 0.40 7.77
CA VAL A 53 2.20 0.75 9.10
C VAL A 53 0.78 1.25 8.98
N ILE A 54 -0.12 0.65 9.72
CA ILE A 54 -1.54 0.97 9.70
C ILE A 54 -1.96 1.45 11.08
N TYR A 55 -2.66 2.56 11.13
CA TYR A 55 -3.18 3.08 12.38
C TYR A 55 -4.66 2.78 12.43
N SER A 56 -5.08 2.06 13.47
CA SER A 56 -6.43 1.60 13.62
C SER A 56 -6.78 1.52 15.08
N ASP A 57 -7.88 2.13 15.49
CA ASP A 57 -8.34 2.06 16.89
C ASP A 57 -7.27 2.48 17.86
N GLU A 58 -6.57 3.56 17.50
CA GLU A 58 -5.55 4.13 18.38
C GLU A 58 -4.35 3.21 18.56
N LYS A 59 -4.17 2.26 17.68
CA LYS A 59 -3.02 1.37 17.70
C LYS A 59 -2.34 1.41 16.37
N GLN A 60 -1.03 1.26 16.39
CA GLN A 60 -0.27 1.13 15.17
C GLN A 60 0.07 -0.32 14.98
N GLN A 61 -0.09 -0.79 13.76
CA GLN A 61 0.27 -2.16 13.43
C GLN A 61 1.17 -2.15 12.24
N MET A 62 2.20 -2.96 12.28
CA MET A 62 3.11 -3.09 11.16
C MET A 62 2.84 -4.42 10.51
N VAL A 63 2.56 -4.40 9.22
CA VAL A 63 2.18 -5.58 8.48
C VAL A 63 3.16 -5.78 7.34
N TYR A 64 3.63 -7.00 7.15
CA TYR A 64 4.53 -7.28 6.04
C TYR A 64 3.76 -7.24 4.73
N LYS A 65 4.34 -6.63 3.73
CA LYS A 65 3.66 -6.50 2.45
C LYS A 65 3.32 -7.84 1.84
N HIS A 66 4.19 -8.84 2.02
CA HIS A 66 3.89 -10.13 1.43
C HIS A 66 2.71 -10.84 2.09
N ALA A 67 2.24 -10.34 3.21
CA ALA A 67 1.06 -10.89 3.84
C ALA A 67 -0.21 -10.18 3.39
N ILE A 68 -0.09 -9.14 2.57
CA ILE A 68 -1.23 -8.38 2.12
C ILE A 68 -1.73 -8.94 0.80
N SER A 69 -3.02 -9.22 0.75
CA SER A 69 -3.62 -9.71 -0.45
C SER A 69 -4.27 -8.56 -1.23
N THR A 70 -4.97 -7.68 -0.54
CA THR A 70 -5.75 -6.63 -1.20
C THR A 70 -5.82 -5.41 -0.32
N VAL A 71 -5.79 -4.24 -0.93
CA VAL A 71 -6.01 -2.99 -0.20
C VAL A 71 -7.18 -2.31 -0.87
N VAL A 72 -8.21 -2.01 -0.09
CA VAL A 72 -9.43 -1.40 -0.62
C VAL A 72 -9.57 -0.02 0.00
N PRO A 73 -9.32 1.03 -0.74
CA PRO A 73 -9.52 2.39 -0.22
C PRO A 73 -10.99 2.63 0.06
N GLU A 74 -11.25 3.53 1.00
CA GLU A 74 -12.58 3.88 1.35
C GLU A 74 -13.34 4.42 0.15
N ARG A 75 -12.66 5.13 -0.73
CA ARG A 75 -13.22 5.65 -1.95
C ARG A 75 -12.21 5.44 -3.06
N PRO A 76 -12.65 5.37 -4.29
CA PRO A 76 -11.69 5.17 -5.38
C PRO A 76 -10.69 6.32 -5.44
N LEU A 77 -9.49 5.99 -5.83
CA LEU A 77 -8.43 6.97 -6.00
C LEU A 77 -8.21 7.21 -7.47
N SER A 78 -7.73 8.39 -7.77
CA SER A 78 -7.47 8.74 -9.16
C SER A 78 -6.05 8.36 -9.51
N TRP A 79 -5.91 7.60 -10.57
CA TRP A 79 -4.58 7.17 -11.01
C TRP A 79 -3.94 8.17 -11.94
N GLU A 80 -4.75 8.88 -12.68
CA GLU A 80 -4.21 9.77 -13.66
C GLU A 80 -3.49 10.91 -13.10
N GLU A 81 -3.73 11.20 -11.86
CA GLU A 81 -3.09 12.32 -11.28
C GLU A 81 -1.74 12.07 -10.81
N ASP A 82 -1.22 10.88 -10.98
CA ASP A 82 0.09 10.57 -10.50
C ASP A 82 1.03 10.69 -11.68
N PRO A 83 1.72 11.77 -11.82
CA PRO A 83 2.47 12.02 -13.03
C PRO A 83 3.69 11.21 -13.17
N ASP A 84 4.17 10.64 -12.27
CA ASP A 84 5.30 9.90 -12.45
C ASP A 84 5.54 9.06 -11.48
#